data_c5c910c9c567e03a375f7464068b2a1e
#
_entry.id   c5c910c9c567e03a375f7464068b2a1e
#
_cell.length_a   1.000
_cell.length_b   1.000
_cell.length_c   1.000
_cell.angle_alpha   90.00
_cell.angle_beta   90.00
_cell.angle_gamma   90.00
#
_symmetry.space_group_name_H-M   'P 1'
#
loop_
_entity.id
_entity.type
_entity.pdbx_description
1 polymer ?
#
loop_
_entity_poly.entity_id
_entity_poly.type
_entity_poly.pdbx_seq_one_letter_code
_entity_poly.pdbx_strand_id
1 'polypeptide(L)'
;LMAYDVLIKGGRIYDGSGLPSYLGDVAVQDGRIVDTGRINGSAKRVVNADGLAVSPGFIDFHTHLDAQLLWDPLATSSCYHGVTTVIPGNCGLSLAPCKEPDRDTILKSFERVEAITLPALRAGVKWGFTTFGQYLDALRGKLGVNVASLVGHCALRQFVMGEASIERAATPAEIHQMKEVLKASV
;
A
#
# COMPACT_ATOMS: atom_id res chain seq x y z
N LEU A 1 -27.48 2.60 26.54
CA LEU A 1 -26.05 2.48 26.25
C LEU A 1 -25.91 2.09 24.79
N MET A 2 -25.27 2.93 23.97
CA MET A 2 -24.99 2.55 22.58
C MET A 2 -24.00 1.39 22.60
N ALA A 3 -24.27 0.35 21.80
CA ALA A 3 -23.37 -0.78 21.65
C ALA A 3 -22.23 -0.40 20.69
N TYR A 4 -20.99 -0.72 21.03
CA TYR A 4 -19.85 -0.56 20.12
C TYR A 4 -20.01 -1.45 18.86
N ASP A 5 -19.33 -1.10 17.77
CA ASP A 5 -19.33 -1.98 16.60
C ASP A 5 -18.48 -3.22 16.86
N VAL A 6 -17.28 -3.02 17.42
CA VAL A 6 -16.36 -4.10 17.80
C VAL A 6 -15.79 -3.82 19.19
N LEU A 7 -15.72 -4.87 20.01
CA LEU A 7 -15.04 -4.86 21.29
C LEU A 7 -14.03 -6.01 21.35
N ILE A 8 -12.74 -5.67 21.41
CA ILE A 8 -11.65 -6.63 21.56
C ILE A 8 -11.39 -6.72 23.07
N LYS A 9 -11.47 -7.92 23.65
CA LYS A 9 -11.43 -8.12 25.11
C LYS A 9 -10.22 -8.91 25.57
N GLY A 10 -9.63 -8.44 26.68
CA GLY A 10 -8.66 -9.17 27.48
C GLY A 10 -7.28 -9.32 26.85
N GLY A 11 -6.96 -8.54 25.82
CA GLY A 11 -5.68 -8.63 25.13
C GLY A 11 -4.54 -7.86 25.81
N ARG A 12 -3.31 -8.19 25.48
CA ARG A 12 -2.14 -7.40 25.85
C ARG A 12 -1.93 -6.31 24.79
N ILE A 13 -2.22 -5.08 25.17
CA ILE A 13 -2.24 -3.94 24.25
C ILE A 13 -0.84 -3.36 24.09
N TYR A 14 -0.41 -3.23 22.84
CA TYR A 14 0.79 -2.52 22.38
C TYR A 14 0.31 -1.35 21.53
N ASP A 15 0.20 -0.17 22.11
CA ASP A 15 -0.45 0.99 21.46
C ASP A 15 0.46 1.82 20.54
N GLY A 16 1.75 1.48 20.46
CA GLY A 16 2.73 2.18 19.65
C GLY A 16 3.31 3.45 20.31
N SER A 17 2.93 3.78 21.54
CA SER A 17 3.42 4.96 22.27
C SER A 17 4.88 4.84 22.73
N GLY A 18 5.45 3.63 22.70
CA GLY A 18 6.75 3.31 23.30
C GLY A 18 6.68 3.02 24.80
N LEU A 19 5.50 3.12 25.41
CA LEU A 19 5.27 2.74 26.80
C LEU A 19 5.12 1.21 26.93
N PRO A 20 5.28 0.67 28.16
CA PRO A 20 5.04 -0.74 28.42
C PRO A 20 3.62 -1.17 28.04
N SER A 21 3.51 -2.39 27.48
CA SER A 21 2.19 -2.98 27.17
C SER A 21 1.37 -3.21 28.44
N TYR A 22 0.05 -3.19 28.31
CA TYR A 22 -0.88 -3.41 29.41
C TYR A 22 -2.00 -4.37 29.00
N LEU A 23 -2.66 -5.00 29.97
CA LEU A 23 -3.85 -5.82 29.74
C LEU A 23 -5.07 -4.92 29.70
N GLY A 24 -5.91 -5.11 28.68
CA GLY A 24 -7.10 -4.31 28.50
C GLY A 24 -7.95 -4.70 27.31
N ASP A 25 -8.97 -3.90 27.08
CA ASP A 25 -9.91 -4.02 25.99
C ASP A 25 -9.70 -2.86 25.01
N VAL A 26 -10.19 -3.01 23.78
CA VAL A 26 -10.24 -1.95 22.76
C VAL A 26 -11.64 -1.90 22.18
N ALA A 27 -12.29 -0.71 22.25
CA ALA A 27 -13.58 -0.49 21.64
C ALA A 27 -13.44 0.28 20.32
N VAL A 28 -14.15 -0.20 19.29
CA VAL A 28 -14.22 0.43 17.97
C VAL A 28 -15.66 0.82 17.68
N GLN A 29 -15.85 2.03 17.20
CA GLN A 29 -17.14 2.54 16.73
C GLN A 29 -16.91 3.43 15.50
N ASP A 30 -17.75 3.27 14.48
CA ASP A 30 -17.66 4.01 13.21
C ASP A 30 -16.25 3.99 12.60
N GLY A 31 -15.58 2.82 12.66
CA GLY A 31 -14.24 2.62 12.13
C GLY A 31 -13.11 3.28 12.93
N ARG A 32 -13.39 3.78 14.14
CA ARG A 32 -12.42 4.45 15.00
C ARG A 32 -12.28 3.74 16.34
N ILE A 33 -11.08 3.70 16.90
CA ILE A 33 -10.85 3.35 18.30
C ILE A 33 -11.41 4.52 19.15
N VAL A 34 -12.40 4.22 19.99
CA VAL A 34 -13.07 5.22 20.83
C VAL A 34 -12.74 5.08 22.30
N ASP A 35 -12.27 3.90 22.72
CA ASP A 35 -11.89 3.65 24.10
C ASP A 35 -10.88 2.51 24.21
N THR A 36 -10.01 2.55 25.23
CA THR A 36 -9.03 1.51 25.56
C THR A 36 -8.91 1.36 27.08
N GLY A 37 -8.59 0.15 27.55
CA GLY A 37 -8.43 -0.15 28.96
C GLY A 37 -9.51 -1.13 29.44
N ARG A 38 -10.07 -0.92 30.63
CA ARG A 38 -11.14 -1.77 31.14
C ARG A 38 -12.49 -1.24 30.69
N ILE A 39 -13.12 -1.91 29.74
CA ILE A 39 -14.37 -1.45 29.12
C ILE A 39 -15.56 -2.32 29.58
N ASN A 40 -16.54 -1.63 30.18
CA ASN A 40 -17.83 -2.21 30.56
C ASN A 40 -18.89 -1.79 29.55
N GLY A 41 -19.07 -2.54 28.48
CA GLY A 41 -20.04 -2.24 27.43
C GLY A 41 -20.40 -3.46 26.60
N SER A 42 -21.46 -3.32 25.80
CA SER A 42 -21.84 -4.30 24.78
C SER A 42 -21.31 -3.88 23.41
N ALA A 43 -21.15 -4.82 22.51
CA ALA A 43 -20.77 -4.55 21.12
C ALA A 43 -21.56 -5.48 20.18
N LYS A 44 -21.69 -5.06 18.92
CA LYS A 44 -22.25 -5.89 17.85
C LYS A 44 -21.39 -7.14 17.61
N ARG A 45 -20.06 -6.97 17.74
CA ARG A 45 -19.06 -8.05 17.61
C ARG A 45 -18.07 -7.99 18.77
N VAL A 46 -17.89 -9.11 19.44
CA VAL A 46 -16.86 -9.26 20.50
C VAL A 46 -15.77 -10.19 19.97
N VAL A 47 -14.52 -9.78 20.11
CA VAL A 47 -13.32 -10.57 19.80
C VAL A 47 -12.62 -10.87 21.11
N ASN A 48 -12.55 -12.15 21.47
CA ASN A 48 -11.76 -12.57 22.62
C ASN A 48 -10.27 -12.55 22.24
N ALA A 49 -9.47 -11.75 22.94
CA ALA A 49 -8.03 -11.62 22.76
C ALA A 49 -7.24 -12.11 24.00
N ASP A 50 -7.86 -12.89 24.87
CA ASP A 50 -7.17 -13.46 26.04
C ASP A 50 -5.92 -14.27 25.60
N GLY A 51 -4.79 -13.96 26.21
CA GLY A 51 -3.49 -14.53 25.85
C GLY A 51 -2.88 -14.01 24.55
N LEU A 52 -3.55 -13.10 23.82
CA LEU A 52 -3.07 -12.53 22.56
C LEU A 52 -2.53 -11.12 22.71
N ALA A 53 -1.62 -10.73 21.79
CA ALA A 53 -1.21 -9.37 21.62
C ALA A 53 -2.24 -8.59 20.75
N VAL A 54 -2.53 -7.38 21.14
CA VAL A 54 -3.37 -6.44 20.36
C VAL A 54 -2.52 -5.22 20.04
N SER A 55 -2.31 -4.97 18.76
CA SER A 55 -1.50 -3.84 18.29
C SER A 55 -2.17 -3.17 17.09
N PRO A 56 -1.77 -1.93 16.73
CA PRO A 56 -2.07 -1.38 15.41
C PRO A 56 -1.59 -2.33 14.32
N GLY A 57 -2.26 -2.32 13.18
CA GLY A 57 -1.80 -3.08 12.02
C GLY A 57 -0.44 -2.60 11.54
N PHE A 58 0.36 -3.51 10.99
CA PHE A 58 1.69 -3.17 10.50
C PHE A 58 1.62 -2.31 9.24
N ILE A 59 2.59 -1.41 9.11
CA ILE A 59 2.82 -0.62 7.91
C ILE A 59 4.04 -1.21 7.21
N ASP A 60 3.83 -1.81 6.05
CA ASP A 60 4.91 -2.27 5.19
C ASP A 60 5.24 -1.19 4.17
N PHE A 61 6.34 -0.47 4.42
CA PHE A 61 6.71 0.69 3.61
C PHE A 61 7.70 0.37 2.48
N HIS A 62 7.97 -0.89 2.21
CA HIS A 62 8.81 -1.31 1.08
C HIS A 62 8.21 -2.55 0.42
N THR A 63 7.24 -2.34 -0.45
CA THR A 63 6.57 -3.41 -1.20
C THR A 63 6.65 -3.15 -2.71
N HIS A 64 6.42 -4.19 -3.50
CA HIS A 64 6.29 -4.11 -4.95
C HIS A 64 4.89 -4.56 -5.39
N LEU A 65 3.89 -4.21 -4.59
CA LEU A 65 2.50 -4.65 -4.80
C LEU A 65 1.74 -3.81 -5.83
N ASP A 66 2.41 -2.85 -6.50
CA ASP A 66 1.80 -1.94 -7.47
C ASP A 66 0.90 -2.64 -8.49
N ALA A 67 1.40 -3.72 -9.09
CA ALA A 67 0.65 -4.50 -10.07
C ALA A 67 -0.44 -5.32 -9.37
N GLN A 68 -0.09 -6.01 -8.28
CA GLN A 68 -0.97 -6.92 -7.56
C GLN A 68 -2.24 -6.23 -7.05
N LEU A 69 -2.14 -5.01 -6.53
CA LEU A 69 -3.27 -4.24 -6.02
C LEU A 69 -4.39 -4.01 -7.05
N LEU A 70 -4.10 -4.12 -8.35
CA LEU A 70 -5.10 -3.97 -9.41
C LEU A 70 -6.02 -5.21 -9.55
N TRP A 71 -5.60 -6.39 -9.06
CA TRP A 71 -6.40 -7.62 -9.09
C TRP A 71 -6.59 -8.28 -7.72
N ASP A 72 -5.73 -7.96 -6.75
CA ASP A 72 -5.84 -8.43 -5.37
C ASP A 72 -5.87 -7.25 -4.40
N PRO A 73 -7.07 -6.70 -4.16
CA PRO A 73 -7.21 -5.50 -3.34
C PRO A 73 -6.91 -5.73 -1.85
N LEU A 74 -6.75 -6.96 -1.41
CA LEU A 74 -6.39 -7.30 -0.03
C LEU A 74 -4.88 -7.35 0.20
N ALA A 75 -4.07 -7.21 -0.87
CA ALA A 75 -2.61 -7.38 -0.80
C ALA A 75 -2.22 -8.72 -0.15
N THR A 76 -2.81 -9.80 -0.63
CA THR A 76 -2.55 -11.16 -0.16
C THR A 76 -1.09 -11.55 -0.54
N SER A 77 -0.23 -12.07 0.32
CA SER A 77 -0.48 -12.55 1.68
C SER A 77 -0.17 -11.54 2.79
N SER A 78 0.25 -10.32 2.47
CA SER A 78 0.66 -9.32 3.49
C SER A 78 -0.43 -9.09 4.54
N CYS A 79 -1.70 -9.00 4.14
CA CYS A 79 -2.82 -8.81 5.07
C CYS A 79 -2.97 -9.97 6.08
N TYR A 80 -2.58 -11.20 5.72
CA TYR A 80 -2.63 -12.35 6.63
C TYR A 80 -1.54 -12.31 7.70
N HIS A 81 -0.53 -11.48 7.52
CA HIS A 81 0.53 -11.22 8.50
C HIS A 81 0.28 -9.97 9.34
N GLY A 82 -0.95 -9.42 9.30
CA GLY A 82 -1.33 -8.24 10.07
C GLY A 82 -0.91 -6.91 9.45
N VAL A 83 -0.48 -6.91 8.20
CA VAL A 83 -0.23 -5.67 7.45
C VAL A 83 -1.56 -5.04 7.06
N THR A 84 -1.76 -3.78 7.45
CA THR A 84 -2.96 -3.01 7.15
C THR A 84 -2.69 -1.82 6.24
N THR A 85 -1.42 -1.48 6.05
CA THR A 85 -0.98 -0.40 5.16
C THR A 85 0.25 -0.86 4.38
N VAL A 86 0.21 -0.71 3.06
CA VAL A 86 1.34 -1.01 2.18
C VAL A 86 1.79 0.25 1.44
N ILE A 87 3.11 0.38 1.23
CA ILE A 87 3.70 1.52 0.53
C ILE A 87 4.60 1.02 -0.59
N PRO A 88 4.07 0.85 -1.81
CA PRO A 88 4.87 0.53 -2.99
C PRO A 88 5.65 1.74 -3.52
N GLY A 89 6.62 1.47 -4.39
CA GLY A 89 7.42 2.49 -5.07
C GLY A 89 8.74 2.86 -4.39
N ASN A 90 9.00 2.43 -3.16
CA ASN A 90 10.16 2.83 -2.35
C ASN A 90 11.51 2.46 -2.99
N CYS A 91 11.63 1.30 -3.62
CA CYS A 91 12.87 0.89 -4.32
C CYS A 91 13.09 1.59 -5.67
N GLY A 92 12.15 2.43 -6.09
CA GLY A 92 12.17 3.09 -7.41
C GLY A 92 11.37 2.36 -8.48
N LEU A 93 10.91 1.14 -8.23
CA LEU A 93 10.02 0.41 -9.13
C LEU A 93 8.57 0.85 -8.88
N SER A 94 7.83 1.22 -9.92
CA SER A 94 6.39 1.47 -9.85
C SER A 94 5.76 1.31 -11.24
N LEU A 95 4.42 1.11 -11.30
CA LEU A 95 3.70 0.99 -12.57
C LEU A 95 3.48 2.34 -13.26
N ALA A 96 3.49 3.42 -12.51
CA ALA A 96 3.20 4.76 -13.02
C ALA A 96 4.23 5.79 -12.49
N PRO A 97 4.49 6.86 -13.28
CA PRO A 97 3.91 7.15 -14.60
C PRO A 97 4.45 6.20 -15.69
N CYS A 98 3.61 5.88 -16.70
CA CYS A 98 3.97 4.94 -17.75
C CYS A 98 3.30 5.29 -19.08
N LYS A 99 4.06 5.51 -20.14
CA LYS A 99 3.55 5.65 -21.50
C LYS A 99 3.20 4.29 -22.10
N GLU A 100 2.30 4.27 -23.05
CA GLU A 100 1.86 3.02 -23.69
C GLU A 100 3.00 2.16 -24.27
N PRO A 101 3.99 2.71 -25.00
CA PRO A 101 5.10 1.93 -25.52
C PRO A 101 5.99 1.30 -24.44
N ASP A 102 6.02 1.88 -23.24
CA ASP A 102 6.90 1.46 -22.14
C ASP A 102 6.29 0.39 -21.23
N ARG A 103 4.99 0.06 -21.41
CA ARG A 103 4.23 -0.85 -20.52
C ARG A 103 4.90 -2.21 -20.36
N ASP A 104 5.30 -2.82 -21.45
CA ASP A 104 5.98 -4.13 -21.42
C ASP A 104 7.35 -4.06 -20.73
N THR A 105 8.10 -2.99 -20.90
CA THR A 105 9.39 -2.78 -20.23
C THR A 105 9.23 -2.70 -18.73
N ILE A 106 8.21 -1.97 -18.27
CA ILE A 106 7.90 -1.89 -16.83
C ILE A 106 7.44 -3.24 -16.30
N LEU A 107 6.53 -3.96 -16.99
CA LEU A 107 6.09 -5.29 -16.54
C LEU A 107 7.24 -6.31 -16.49
N LYS A 108 8.19 -6.27 -17.39
CA LYS A 108 9.41 -7.12 -17.35
C LYS A 108 10.27 -6.83 -16.12
N SER A 109 10.28 -5.59 -15.64
CA SER A 109 10.99 -5.24 -14.40
C SER A 109 10.29 -5.88 -13.18
N PHE A 110 8.95 -5.85 -13.13
CA PHE A 110 8.17 -6.57 -12.11
C PHE A 110 8.36 -8.08 -12.19
N GLU A 111 8.38 -8.67 -13.40
CA GLU A 111 8.63 -10.09 -13.57
C GLU A 111 9.96 -10.54 -12.94
N ARG A 112 11.01 -9.73 -13.12
CA ARG A 112 12.33 -10.03 -12.54
C ARG A 112 12.38 -9.89 -11.02
N VAL A 113 11.66 -8.95 -10.47
CA VAL A 113 11.70 -8.63 -9.03
C VAL A 113 10.74 -9.51 -8.24
N GLU A 114 9.52 -9.71 -8.75
CA GLU A 114 8.44 -10.38 -8.04
C GLU A 114 8.23 -11.84 -8.46
N ALA A 115 8.98 -12.33 -9.44
CA ALA A 115 8.81 -13.68 -10.02
C ALA A 115 7.36 -13.95 -10.50
N ILE A 116 6.60 -12.90 -10.81
CA ILE A 116 5.27 -13.01 -11.43
C ILE A 116 5.48 -13.04 -12.94
N THR A 117 5.02 -14.08 -13.62
CA THR A 117 5.26 -14.23 -15.06
C THR A 117 4.64 -13.09 -15.88
N LEU A 118 5.32 -12.66 -16.94
CA LEU A 118 4.84 -11.59 -17.80
C LEU A 118 3.42 -11.81 -18.36
N PRO A 119 3.00 -13.03 -18.76
CA PRO A 119 1.60 -13.27 -19.14
C PRO A 119 0.61 -12.99 -18.00
N ALA A 120 0.95 -13.35 -16.76
CA ALA A 120 0.10 -13.08 -15.60
C ALA A 120 0.01 -11.56 -15.32
N LEU A 121 1.14 -10.85 -15.38
CA LEU A 121 1.17 -9.39 -15.24
C LEU A 121 0.32 -8.70 -16.32
N ARG A 122 0.44 -9.11 -17.60
CA ARG A 122 -0.37 -8.58 -18.69
C ARG A 122 -1.87 -8.86 -18.51
N ALA A 123 -2.22 -10.00 -17.95
CA ALA A 123 -3.61 -10.35 -17.67
C ALA A 123 -4.17 -9.54 -16.47
N GLY A 124 -3.36 -9.33 -15.45
CA GLY A 124 -3.75 -8.65 -14.21
C GLY A 124 -3.79 -7.12 -14.33
N VAL A 125 -2.80 -6.53 -14.99
CA VAL A 125 -2.70 -5.07 -15.13
C VAL A 125 -3.60 -4.57 -16.25
N LYS A 126 -4.74 -3.98 -15.87
CA LYS A 126 -5.65 -3.32 -16.82
C LYS A 126 -5.26 -1.85 -16.95
N TRP A 127 -4.48 -1.56 -17.98
CA TRP A 127 -3.99 -0.21 -18.26
C TRP A 127 -5.14 0.76 -18.58
N GLY A 128 -5.52 1.55 -17.61
CA GLY A 128 -6.45 2.68 -17.77
C GLY A 128 -5.80 3.99 -17.32
N PHE A 129 -4.47 3.98 -17.18
CA PHE A 129 -3.69 5.09 -16.64
C PHE A 129 -2.38 5.28 -17.41
N THR A 130 -1.89 6.51 -17.38
CA THR A 130 -0.58 6.95 -17.89
C THR A 130 0.15 7.74 -16.81
N THR A 131 -0.58 8.57 -16.06
CA THR A 131 -0.02 9.37 -14.97
C THR A 131 -0.13 8.64 -13.64
N PHE A 132 0.66 9.07 -12.66
CA PHE A 132 0.61 8.52 -11.31
C PHE A 132 -0.74 8.76 -10.63
N GLY A 133 -1.33 9.96 -10.80
CA GLY A 133 -2.66 10.26 -10.25
C GLY A 133 -3.74 9.34 -10.83
N GLN A 134 -3.71 9.06 -12.14
CA GLN A 134 -4.64 8.12 -12.76
C GLN A 134 -4.48 6.68 -12.22
N TYR A 135 -3.25 6.26 -11.92
CA TYR A 135 -3.01 4.97 -11.26
C TYR A 135 -3.63 4.93 -9.86
N LEU A 136 -3.46 5.97 -9.05
CA LEU A 136 -4.10 6.06 -7.73
C LEU A 136 -5.63 6.05 -7.84
N ASP A 137 -6.20 6.73 -8.84
CA ASP A 137 -7.63 6.71 -9.09
C ASP A 137 -8.14 5.32 -9.49
N ALA A 138 -7.34 4.54 -10.23
CA ALA A 138 -7.68 3.15 -10.57
C ALA A 138 -7.79 2.24 -9.33
N LEU A 139 -7.09 2.56 -8.24
CA LEU A 139 -7.13 1.85 -6.95
C LEU A 139 -8.23 2.38 -6.01
N ARG A 140 -8.65 3.62 -6.17
CA ARG A 140 -9.55 4.32 -5.23
C ARG A 140 -10.87 3.58 -5.03
N GLY A 141 -11.23 3.38 -3.76
CA GLY A 141 -12.50 2.75 -3.36
C GLY A 141 -12.57 1.23 -3.59
N LYS A 142 -11.47 0.58 -3.96
CA LYS A 142 -11.43 -0.86 -4.24
C LYS A 142 -10.62 -1.66 -3.23
N LEU A 143 -9.80 -1.00 -2.43
CA LEU A 143 -8.79 -1.64 -1.58
C LEU A 143 -9.35 -2.08 -0.23
N GLY A 144 -8.91 -3.24 0.24
CA GLY A 144 -9.18 -3.74 1.59
C GLY A 144 -8.04 -3.44 2.58
N VAL A 145 -6.93 -2.89 2.10
CA VAL A 145 -5.82 -2.35 2.89
C VAL A 145 -5.63 -0.87 2.57
N ASN A 146 -4.97 -0.14 3.47
CA ASN A 146 -4.56 1.23 3.14
C ASN A 146 -3.35 1.20 2.21
N VAL A 147 -3.32 2.13 1.27
CA VAL A 147 -2.20 2.28 0.33
C VAL A 147 -1.74 3.73 0.33
N ALA A 148 -0.46 3.94 0.57
CA ALA A 148 0.27 5.15 0.22
C ALA A 148 1.33 4.74 -0.79
N SER A 149 1.44 5.43 -1.92
CA SER A 149 2.38 5.03 -2.96
C SER A 149 3.40 6.12 -3.23
N LEU A 150 4.63 5.71 -3.49
CA LEU A 150 5.70 6.61 -3.92
C LEU A 150 5.82 6.57 -5.45
N VAL A 151 6.19 7.70 -6.04
CA VAL A 151 6.54 7.75 -7.46
C VAL A 151 7.90 7.10 -7.65
N GLY A 152 7.93 5.92 -8.25
CA GLY A 152 9.17 5.17 -8.45
C GLY A 152 10.14 5.89 -9.38
N HIS A 153 11.39 6.02 -8.95
CA HIS A 153 12.42 6.71 -9.74
C HIS A 153 12.67 6.05 -11.10
N CYS A 154 12.65 4.70 -11.16
CA CYS A 154 12.84 3.98 -12.42
C CYS A 154 11.71 4.26 -13.40
N ALA A 155 10.45 4.25 -12.94
CA ALA A 155 9.30 4.59 -13.76
C ALA A 155 9.34 6.04 -14.25
N LEU A 156 9.73 6.97 -13.37
CA LEU A 156 9.88 8.37 -13.71
C LEU A 156 10.96 8.60 -14.79
N ARG A 157 12.11 7.93 -14.67
CA ARG A 157 13.17 7.96 -15.69
C ARG A 157 12.70 7.37 -17.01
N GLN A 158 12.06 6.19 -16.98
CA GLN A 158 11.52 5.54 -18.17
C GLN A 158 10.49 6.45 -18.87
N PHE A 159 9.61 7.10 -18.11
CA PHE A 159 8.60 8.00 -18.63
C PHE A 159 9.18 9.21 -19.38
N VAL A 160 10.30 9.76 -18.91
CA VAL A 160 10.94 10.94 -19.51
C VAL A 160 11.93 10.55 -20.61
N MET A 161 12.74 9.53 -20.37
CA MET A 161 13.91 9.20 -21.21
C MET A 161 13.66 8.02 -22.15
N GLY A 162 12.58 7.24 -21.95
CA GLY A 162 12.34 6.00 -22.72
C GLY A 162 13.49 5.00 -22.56
N GLU A 163 13.92 4.35 -23.63
CA GLU A 163 15.00 3.35 -23.63
C GLU A 163 16.32 3.92 -23.08
N ALA A 164 16.62 5.19 -23.32
CA ALA A 164 17.83 5.83 -22.80
C ALA A 164 17.91 5.87 -21.27
N SER A 165 16.80 5.58 -20.57
CA SER A 165 16.76 5.55 -19.10
C SER A 165 17.72 4.54 -18.47
N ILE A 166 18.01 3.43 -19.17
CA ILE A 166 18.94 2.38 -18.72
C ILE A 166 20.31 2.46 -19.35
N GLU A 167 20.48 3.28 -20.41
CA GLU A 167 21.71 3.32 -21.20
C GLU A 167 22.68 4.43 -20.74
N ARG A 168 22.16 5.56 -20.27
CA ARG A 168 22.96 6.72 -19.95
C ARG A 168 22.41 7.55 -18.79
N ALA A 169 23.22 8.45 -18.27
CA ALA A 169 22.78 9.48 -17.33
C ALA A 169 21.78 10.44 -17.98
N ALA A 170 20.89 11.00 -17.16
CA ALA A 170 19.94 12.02 -17.59
C ALA A 170 20.65 13.36 -17.84
N THR A 171 20.24 14.05 -18.89
CA THR A 171 20.65 15.43 -19.15
C THR A 171 19.97 16.41 -18.17
N PRO A 172 20.49 17.64 -18.01
CA PRO A 172 19.83 18.66 -17.19
C PRO A 172 18.38 18.96 -17.62
N ALA A 173 18.07 18.91 -18.91
CA ALA A 173 16.72 19.09 -19.43
C ALA A 173 15.79 17.92 -19.02
N GLU A 174 16.25 16.68 -19.12
CA GLU A 174 15.49 15.49 -18.67
C GLU A 174 15.29 15.48 -17.17
N ILE A 175 16.28 15.90 -16.38
CA ILE A 175 16.13 16.09 -14.93
C ILE A 175 15.05 17.14 -14.62
N HIS A 176 15.03 18.24 -15.37
CA HIS A 176 13.99 19.25 -15.21
C HIS A 176 12.60 18.68 -15.54
N GLN A 177 12.46 17.92 -16.64
CA GLN A 177 11.20 17.26 -16.99
C GLN A 177 10.76 16.25 -15.92
N MET A 178 11.67 15.44 -15.38
CA MET A 178 11.34 14.52 -14.28
C MET A 178 10.83 15.25 -13.05
N LYS A 179 11.40 16.41 -12.70
CA LYS A 179 10.91 17.25 -11.59
C LYS A 179 9.49 17.75 -11.83
N GLU A 180 9.17 18.16 -13.05
CA GLU A 180 7.82 18.64 -13.38
C GLU A 180 6.79 17.48 -13.35
N VAL A 181 7.14 16.31 -13.88
CA VAL A 181 6.30 15.11 -13.78
C VAL A 181 6.08 14.70 -12.33
N LEU A 182 7.13 14.74 -11.51
CA LEU A 182 7.03 14.42 -10.08
C LEU A 182 6.11 15.41 -9.35
N LYS A 183 6.27 16.71 -9.58
CA LYS A 183 5.39 17.74 -9.00
C LYS A 183 3.91 17.54 -9.37
N ALA A 184 3.65 17.11 -10.60
CA ALA A 184 2.29 16.83 -11.06
C ALA A 184 1.70 15.52 -10.50
N SER A 185 2.52 14.72 -9.80
CA SER A 185 2.15 13.41 -9.26
C SER A 185 1.79 13.44 -7.77
N VAL A 186 2.03 14.56 -7.09
CA VAL A 186 1.85 14.75 -5.64
C VAL A 186 0.88 15.88 -5.31
#